data_74b3b2df6ed57c5c4bcc1f12f7e3297f
#
_entry.id   74b3b2df6ed57c5c4bcc1f12f7e3297f
#
_cell.length_a   1.000
_cell.length_b   1.000
_cell.length_c   1.000
_cell.angle_alpha   90.00
_cell.angle_beta   90.00
_cell.angle_gamma   90.00
#
_symmetry.space_group_name_H-M   'P 1'
#
loop_
_entity.id
_entity.type
_entity.pdbx_description
1 polymer ?
#
loop_
_entity_poly.entity_id
_entity_poly.type
_entity_poly.pdbx_seq_one_letter_code
_entity_poly.pdbx_strand_id
1 'polypeptide(L)'
;YYQASASIHPPDEQQADASLPSSITLVPGDFDMRGFEIARSEFFDNYHRPYVLFQDKRIKFSTTCVRSFGKDNHVELLVNPVEMKFAVRTAAKSSRNAVVFSKLSDGKYQPRDIAGAAYVETLFQLFGWSPDLKYRIAGALFQTETESAYIFDVNDAEAFIKSYLL
;
A
#
# COMPACT_ATOMS: atom_id res chain seq x y z
N TYR A 1 6.18 -8.47 -10.82
CA TYR A 1 6.35 -8.11 -10.91
C TYR A 1 6.89 -7.71 -11.75
N TYR A 2 7.05 -7.45 -11.89
CA TYR A 2 7.51 -6.95 -12.43
C TYR A 2 7.91 -7.12 -13.63
N GLN A 3 7.88 -7.01 -14.14
CA GLN A 3 8.07 -7.25 -15.07
C GLN A 3 8.46 -6.85 -15.86
N ALA A 4 8.78 -6.55 -16.08
CA ALA A 4 9.09 -6.22 -16.65
C ALA A 4 9.62 -6.15 -17.43
N SER A 5 9.69 -6.09 -17.53
CA SER A 5 10.07 -6.01 -18.24
C SER A 5 10.25 -6.02 -19.11
N ALA A 6 10.21 -5.97 -19.36
CA ALA A 6 10.33 -5.93 -20.19
C ALA A 6 10.60 -5.61 -20.92
N SER A 7 10.59 -5.36 -20.78
CA SER A 7 10.80 -5.01 -21.32
C SER A 7 11.35 -4.62 -21.62
N ILE A 8 11.53 -4.55 -21.46
CA ILE A 8 11.97 -4.18 -21.65
C ILE A 8 12.56 -4.32 -22.27
N HIS A 9 12.59 -4.28 -22.41
CA HIS A 9 13.07 -4.40 -22.98
C HIS A 9 13.57 -4.54 -23.69
N PRO A 10 13.77 -4.69 -23.93
CA PRO A 10 14.28 -4.74 -24.61
C PRO A 10 14.91 -4.70 -25.22
N PRO A 11 14.84 -4.73 -25.38
CA PRO A 11 15.45 -4.55 -25.86
C PRO A 11 16.11 -4.33 -26.46
N ASP A 12 15.89 -4.28 -26.52
CA ASP A 12 16.30 -4.03 -26.94
C ASP A 12 16.81 -3.74 -27.45
N GLU A 13 16.58 -3.68 -27.53
CA GLU A 13 16.81 -3.28 -27.80
C GLU A 13 17.47 -2.82 -28.02
N GLN A 14 17.37 -2.63 -27.96
CA GLN A 14 17.76 -2.13 -27.93
C GLN A 14 18.62 -1.90 -28.08
N GLN A 15 18.70 -1.89 -27.99
CA GLN A 15 19.34 -1.65 -27.83
C GLN A 15 20.25 -1.64 -28.03
N ALA A 16 20.46 -1.64 -28.31
CA ALA A 16 21.19 -1.58 -28.25
C ALA A 16 22.17 -1.54 -28.37
N ASP A 17 22.60 -1.52 -28.76
CA ASP A 17 23.37 -1.59 -28.50
C ASP A 17 24.11 -1.29 -28.45
N ALA A 18 24.23 -1.13 -28.73
CA ALA A 18 24.76 -0.87 -28.40
C ALA A 18 25.44 -0.40 -28.00
N SER A 19 25.62 -0.10 -28.06
CA SER A 19 26.11 0.21 -27.48
C SER A 19 26.63 0.81 -26.85
N LEU A 20 26.84 1.15 -26.74
CA LEU A 20 27.23 1.76 -25.98
C LEU A 20 28.02 2.22 -25.86
N PRO A 21 28.22 2.52 -25.98
CA PRO A 21 28.88 2.99 -25.68
C PRO A 21 29.42 3.58 -25.26
N SER A 22 29.63 3.78 -25.09
CA SER A 22 30.19 4.04 -24.61
C SER A 22 30.55 4.99 -24.33
N SER A 23 30.57 5.59 -24.26
CA SER A 23 30.88 6.37 -24.07
C SER A 23 30.63 7.15 -23.29
N ILE A 24 30.55 7.37 -22.76
CA ILE A 24 30.02 8.01 -22.06
C ILE A 24 30.68 8.36 -21.07
N THR A 25 31.10 8.78 -20.81
CA THR A 25 31.84 9.01 -19.98
C THR A 25 31.61 9.74 -19.10
N LEU A 26 31.52 9.78 -18.62
CA LEU A 26 31.23 10.38 -17.81
C LEU A 26 31.78 10.52 -16.87
N VAL A 27 31.95 10.70 -16.55
CA VAL A 27 32.12 10.86 -15.61
C VAL A 27 32.83 10.31 -15.03
N PRO A 28 33.18 10.62 -14.16
CA PRO A 28 34.12 9.83 -13.61
C PRO A 28 33.79 8.46 -13.91
N GLY A 29 34.50 7.88 -14.51
CA GLY A 29 34.30 6.57 -14.82
C GLY A 29 33.09 6.35 -15.61
N ASP A 30 33.09 5.35 -16.36
CA ASP A 30 31.95 4.96 -17.13
C ASP A 30 30.98 4.23 -16.26
N PHE A 31 29.76 4.45 -16.54
CA PHE A 31 28.68 3.90 -15.79
C PHE A 31 27.99 2.84 -16.62
N ASP A 32 28.07 1.60 -16.17
CA ASP A 32 27.42 0.51 -16.87
C ASP A 32 25.98 0.41 -16.40
N MET A 33 25.07 0.72 -17.29
CA MET A 33 23.64 0.73 -16.98
C MET A 33 22.97 -0.64 -17.12
N ARG A 34 23.71 -1.65 -17.58
CA ARG A 34 23.10 -2.97 -17.72
C ARG A 34 22.77 -3.53 -16.34
N GLY A 35 21.66 -4.18 -16.24
CA GLY A 35 21.19 -4.71 -14.97
C GLY A 35 20.38 -3.75 -14.14
N PHE A 36 20.33 -2.48 -14.53
CA PHE A 36 19.45 -1.52 -13.88
C PHE A 36 18.10 -1.54 -14.56
N GLU A 37 17.07 -1.41 -13.76
CA GLU A 37 15.72 -1.30 -14.29
C GLU A 37 15.23 0.12 -14.09
N ILE A 38 14.48 0.59 -15.06
CA ILE A 38 13.87 1.90 -14.95
C ILE A 38 12.73 1.80 -13.94
N ALA A 39 12.77 2.68 -12.95
CA ALA A 39 11.67 2.78 -12.03
C ALA A 39 10.45 3.28 -12.78
N ARG A 40 9.35 2.57 -12.64
CA ARG A 40 8.14 2.91 -13.37
C ARG A 40 7.55 4.20 -12.78
N SER A 41 7.09 5.06 -13.67
CA SER A 41 6.55 6.35 -13.25
C SER A 41 5.42 6.22 -12.25
N GLU A 42 4.65 5.16 -12.33
CA GLU A 42 3.54 4.93 -11.41
C GLU A 42 3.98 4.72 -9.97
N PHE A 43 5.26 4.43 -9.74
CA PHE A 43 5.79 4.36 -8.37
C PHE A 43 5.95 5.74 -7.76
N PHE A 44 6.05 6.75 -8.58
CA PHE A 44 6.23 8.13 -8.13
C PHE A 44 4.93 8.91 -8.17
N ASP A 45 3.94 8.37 -8.84
CA ASP A 45 2.63 9.00 -8.86
C ASP A 45 2.03 8.93 -7.47
N ASN A 46 1.29 9.94 -7.17
CA ASN A 46 0.49 9.88 -5.97
C ASN A 46 -0.49 8.75 -6.13
N TYR A 47 -0.43 7.82 -5.20
CA TYR A 47 -1.36 6.73 -5.19
C TYR A 47 -2.68 7.26 -4.65
N HIS A 48 -3.58 7.61 -5.54
CA HIS A 48 -4.83 8.28 -5.17
C HIS A 48 -5.94 7.34 -4.74
N ARG A 49 -5.79 6.06 -5.00
CA ARG A 49 -6.81 5.10 -4.61
C ARG A 49 -6.79 4.93 -3.09
N PRO A 50 -7.97 4.81 -2.47
CA PRO A 50 -7.98 4.46 -1.05
C PRO A 50 -7.37 3.08 -0.85
N TYR A 51 -6.56 2.96 0.19
CA TYR A 51 -5.90 1.68 0.47
C TYR A 51 -5.69 1.48 1.96
N VAL A 52 -5.44 0.23 2.31
CA VAL A 52 -4.96 -0.16 3.63
C VAL A 52 -3.60 -0.80 3.48
N LEU A 53 -2.71 -0.49 4.41
CA LEU A 53 -1.35 -1.02 4.43
C LEU A 53 -1.14 -1.81 5.72
N PHE A 54 -0.64 -3.03 5.58
CA PHE A 54 -0.31 -3.90 6.71
C PHE A 54 1.20 -4.07 6.75
N GLN A 55 1.81 -3.66 7.86
CA GLN A 55 3.25 -3.81 8.04
C GLN A 55 3.61 -3.77 9.52
N ASP A 56 4.61 -4.53 9.89
CA ASP A 56 5.21 -4.44 11.23
C ASP A 56 4.20 -4.41 12.37
N LYS A 57 3.19 -5.29 12.30
CA LYS A 57 2.16 -5.40 13.34
C LYS A 57 1.31 -4.14 13.45
N ARG A 58 1.24 -3.37 12.38
CA ARG A 58 0.45 -2.15 12.31
C ARG A 58 -0.42 -2.14 11.08
N ILE A 59 -1.49 -1.38 11.18
CA ILE A 59 -2.42 -1.17 10.08
C ILE A 59 -2.51 0.33 9.86
N LYS A 60 -2.35 0.75 8.62
CA LYS A 60 -2.44 2.16 8.26
C LYS A 60 -3.38 2.31 7.07
N PHE A 61 -4.29 3.25 7.18
CA PHE A 61 -5.19 3.58 6.07
C PHE A 61 -4.66 4.81 5.35
N SER A 62 -4.92 4.88 4.05
CA SER A 62 -4.45 6.01 3.25
C SER A 62 -5.13 7.31 3.66
N THR A 63 -4.50 8.41 3.30
CA THR A 63 -5.08 9.73 3.53
C THR A 63 -6.45 9.85 2.87
N THR A 64 -6.60 9.36 1.64
CA THR A 64 -7.87 9.37 0.94
C THR A 64 -8.94 8.63 1.73
N CYS A 65 -8.58 7.48 2.27
CA CYS A 65 -9.51 6.66 3.04
C CYS A 65 -9.98 7.40 4.30
N VAL A 66 -9.05 7.91 5.11
CA VAL A 66 -9.42 8.54 6.36
C VAL A 66 -10.19 9.85 6.15
N ARG A 67 -9.86 10.58 5.11
CA ARG A 67 -10.56 11.84 4.81
C ARG A 67 -11.96 11.63 4.27
N SER A 68 -12.22 10.49 3.66
CA SER A 68 -13.58 10.15 3.23
C SER A 68 -14.55 10.04 4.40
N PHE A 69 -14.05 9.66 5.57
CA PHE A 69 -14.89 9.58 6.77
C PHE A 69 -14.95 10.89 7.53
N GLY A 70 -14.15 11.88 7.15
CA GLY A 70 -14.14 13.18 7.77
C GLY A 70 -13.89 13.10 9.27
N LYS A 71 -14.76 13.71 10.04
CA LYS A 71 -14.62 13.74 11.51
C LYS A 71 -14.93 12.39 12.16
N ASP A 72 -15.47 11.45 11.42
CA ASP A 72 -15.78 10.11 11.94
C ASP A 72 -14.51 9.27 11.91
N ASN A 73 -13.67 9.49 12.90
CA ASN A 73 -12.36 8.83 12.97
C ASN A 73 -12.34 7.59 13.88
N HIS A 74 -13.46 7.24 14.45
CA HIS A 74 -13.63 5.98 15.17
C HIS A 74 -14.22 4.96 14.23
N VAL A 75 -13.55 3.82 14.11
CA VAL A 75 -13.92 2.80 13.15
C VAL A 75 -13.85 1.42 13.78
N GLU A 76 -14.53 0.49 13.16
CA GLU A 76 -14.40 -0.93 13.48
C GLU A 76 -13.75 -1.64 12.32
N LEU A 77 -12.86 -2.57 12.63
CA LEU A 77 -12.17 -3.37 11.63
C LEU A 77 -12.85 -4.72 11.57
N LEU A 78 -13.08 -5.20 10.36
CA LEU A 78 -13.79 -6.44 10.13
C LEU A 78 -13.04 -7.31 9.13
N VAL A 79 -13.21 -8.62 9.27
CA VAL A 79 -12.62 -9.54 8.32
C VAL A 79 -13.65 -10.61 7.98
N ASN A 80 -13.72 -10.94 6.70
CA ASN A 80 -14.54 -12.07 6.24
C ASN A 80 -13.56 -13.14 5.76
N PRO A 81 -13.32 -14.17 6.58
CA PRO A 81 -12.32 -15.19 6.24
C PRO A 81 -12.76 -16.12 5.12
N VAL A 82 -14.06 -16.21 4.88
CA VAL A 82 -14.56 -17.08 3.81
C VAL A 82 -14.37 -16.42 2.46
N GLU A 83 -14.73 -15.13 2.36
CA GLU A 83 -14.61 -14.40 1.10
C GLU A 83 -13.27 -13.71 0.97
N MET A 84 -12.44 -13.77 1.99
CA MET A 84 -11.12 -13.14 2.02
C MET A 84 -11.23 -11.65 1.75
N LYS A 85 -11.98 -10.99 2.60
CA LYS A 85 -12.15 -9.54 2.54
C LYS A 85 -11.88 -8.92 3.89
N PHE A 86 -11.30 -7.75 3.85
CA PHE A 86 -11.07 -6.92 5.02
C PHE A 86 -11.90 -5.65 4.86
N ALA A 87 -12.41 -5.12 5.95
CA ALA A 87 -13.24 -3.93 5.89
C ALA A 87 -12.99 -3.01 7.07
N VAL A 88 -13.24 -1.73 6.84
CA VAL A 88 -13.26 -0.73 7.90
C VAL A 88 -14.56 0.04 7.75
N ARG A 89 -15.27 0.24 8.86
CA ARG A 89 -16.52 1.00 8.84
C ARG A 89 -16.56 2.00 9.98
N THR A 90 -17.32 3.06 9.78
CA THR A 90 -17.53 4.05 10.84
C THR A 90 -18.19 3.40 12.04
N ALA A 91 -17.81 3.85 13.22
CA ALA A 91 -18.32 3.32 14.47
C ALA A 91 -18.60 4.47 15.44
N ALA A 92 -19.50 4.22 16.35
CA ALA A 92 -19.74 5.17 17.41
C ALA A 92 -18.52 5.24 18.31
N LYS A 93 -18.22 6.42 18.81
CA LYS A 93 -17.11 6.63 19.73
C LYS A 93 -17.22 5.75 20.97
N SER A 94 -18.43 5.43 21.36
CA SER A 94 -18.71 4.59 22.52
C SER A 94 -18.64 3.10 22.21
N SER A 95 -18.47 2.71 20.96
CA SER A 95 -18.37 1.29 20.61
C SER A 95 -17.13 0.69 21.27
N ARG A 96 -17.32 -0.47 21.91
CA ARG A 96 -16.21 -1.13 22.61
C ARG A 96 -15.16 -1.69 21.67
N ASN A 97 -15.49 -1.85 20.41
CA ASN A 97 -14.57 -2.38 19.41
C ASN A 97 -14.01 -1.29 18.50
N ALA A 98 -14.32 -0.05 18.80
CA ALA A 98 -13.85 1.05 17.98
C ALA A 98 -12.37 1.32 18.19
N VAL A 99 -11.69 1.61 17.08
CA VAL A 99 -10.31 2.07 17.10
C VAL A 99 -10.23 3.39 16.35
N VAL A 100 -9.19 4.16 16.63
CA VAL A 100 -9.00 5.46 15.99
C VAL A 100 -8.02 5.30 14.84
N PHE A 101 -8.43 5.67 13.65
CA PHE A 101 -7.58 5.48 12.45
C PHE A 101 -7.07 6.79 11.85
N SER A 102 -7.47 7.93 12.44
CA SER A 102 -6.95 9.22 12.00
C SER A 102 -6.91 10.19 13.16
N LYS A 103 -6.15 11.26 12.98
CA LYS A 103 -6.08 12.35 13.95
C LYS A 103 -6.19 13.66 13.23
N LEU A 104 -6.73 14.65 13.89
CA LEU A 104 -6.82 16.00 13.36
C LEU A 104 -5.48 16.70 13.59
N SER A 105 -4.88 17.22 12.53
CA SER A 105 -3.63 17.94 12.60
C SER A 105 -3.69 19.10 11.61
N ASP A 106 -3.49 20.30 12.09
CA ASP A 106 -3.55 21.54 11.28
C ASP A 106 -4.82 21.62 10.45
N GLY A 107 -5.94 21.29 11.05
CA GLY A 107 -7.24 21.38 10.40
C GLY A 107 -7.55 20.26 9.42
N LYS A 108 -6.66 19.28 9.29
CA LYS A 108 -6.87 18.16 8.38
C LYS A 108 -6.69 16.84 9.10
N TYR A 109 -7.48 15.87 8.69
CA TYR A 109 -7.36 14.52 9.24
C TYR A 109 -6.21 13.80 8.55
N GLN A 110 -5.32 13.25 9.36
CA GLN A 110 -4.15 12.52 8.92
C GLN A 110 -4.24 11.07 9.39
N PRO A 111 -3.76 10.11 8.59
CA PRO A 111 -3.76 8.73 9.01
C PRO A 111 -2.98 8.53 10.30
N ARG A 112 -3.51 7.67 11.14
CA ARG A 112 -2.87 7.24 12.38
C ARG A 112 -2.73 5.74 12.34
N ASP A 113 -1.50 5.24 12.56
CA ASP A 113 -1.26 3.81 12.59
C ASP A 113 -2.03 3.16 13.73
N ILE A 114 -2.64 2.03 13.43
CA ILE A 114 -3.29 1.22 14.43
C ILE A 114 -2.32 0.11 14.81
N ALA A 115 -1.82 0.13 16.03
CA ALA A 115 -0.93 -0.90 16.52
C ALA A 115 -1.78 -2.06 17.06
N GLY A 116 -1.43 -3.27 16.67
CA GLY A 116 -2.20 -4.42 17.10
C GLY A 116 -1.49 -5.70 16.71
N ALA A 117 -0.37 -5.98 17.38
CA ALA A 117 0.47 -7.11 17.00
C ALA A 117 -0.29 -8.42 16.87
N ALA A 118 -1.10 -8.77 17.86
CA ALA A 118 -1.79 -10.05 17.86
C ALA A 118 -2.80 -10.13 16.71
N TYR A 119 -3.52 -9.04 16.48
CA TYR A 119 -4.51 -9.01 15.42
C TYR A 119 -3.86 -9.08 14.04
N VAL A 120 -2.81 -8.29 13.83
CA VAL A 120 -2.11 -8.26 12.54
C VAL A 120 -1.45 -9.61 12.26
N GLU A 121 -0.85 -10.25 13.26
CA GLU A 121 -0.28 -11.56 13.09
C GLU A 121 -1.35 -12.59 12.72
N THR A 122 -2.51 -12.50 13.34
CA THR A 122 -3.63 -13.38 13.01
C THR A 122 -4.08 -13.18 11.57
N LEU A 123 -4.16 -11.92 11.13
CA LEU A 123 -4.53 -11.64 9.75
C LEU A 123 -3.49 -12.19 8.77
N PHE A 124 -2.21 -12.02 9.07
CA PHE A 124 -1.15 -12.54 8.20
C PHE A 124 -1.26 -14.06 8.06
N GLN A 125 -1.53 -14.76 9.17
CA GLN A 125 -1.72 -16.20 9.11
C GLN A 125 -2.96 -16.57 8.30
N LEU A 126 -4.04 -15.86 8.53
CA LEU A 126 -5.31 -16.12 7.84
C LEU A 126 -5.17 -15.91 6.33
N PHE A 127 -4.46 -14.88 5.94
CA PHE A 127 -4.30 -14.53 4.53
C PHE A 127 -3.14 -15.26 3.86
N GLY A 128 -2.35 -16.01 4.61
CA GLY A 128 -1.19 -16.70 4.05
C GLY A 128 -0.05 -15.77 3.67
N TRP A 129 0.07 -14.66 4.37
CA TRP A 129 1.07 -13.63 4.09
C TRP A 129 2.38 -13.88 4.82
N SER A 130 3.48 -13.47 4.19
CA SER A 130 4.81 -13.54 4.80
C SER A 130 5.01 -12.39 5.79
N PRO A 131 5.49 -12.67 7.00
CA PRO A 131 5.79 -11.60 7.95
C PRO A 131 6.97 -10.72 7.53
N ASP A 132 7.72 -11.14 6.51
CA ASP A 132 8.86 -10.36 6.02
C ASP A 132 8.45 -9.31 4.98
N LEU A 133 7.20 -9.32 4.57
CA LEU A 133 6.70 -8.41 3.56
C LEU A 133 5.62 -7.51 4.16
N LYS A 134 5.39 -6.41 3.47
CA LYS A 134 4.24 -5.56 3.76
C LYS A 134 3.27 -5.67 2.59
N TYR A 135 2.00 -5.44 2.89
CA TYR A 135 0.93 -5.64 1.91
C TYR A 135 0.01 -4.45 1.86
N ARG A 136 -0.35 -4.06 0.65
CA ARG A 136 -1.26 -2.96 0.41
C ARG A 136 -2.44 -3.45 -0.40
N ILE A 137 -3.64 -3.07 0.01
CA ILE A 137 -4.85 -3.45 -0.70
C ILE A 137 -5.64 -2.18 -1.00
N ALA A 138 -5.98 -1.97 -2.27
CA ALA A 138 -6.88 -0.89 -2.66
C ALA A 138 -8.30 -1.28 -2.30
N GLY A 139 -9.09 -0.30 -1.88
CA GLY A 139 -10.45 -0.55 -1.44
C GLY A 139 -11.50 0.22 -2.21
N ALA A 140 -12.74 -0.14 -1.99
CA ALA A 140 -13.89 0.52 -2.56
C ALA A 140 -14.77 1.06 -1.44
N LEU A 141 -15.28 2.26 -1.61
CA LEU A 141 -16.13 2.91 -0.63
C LEU A 141 -17.58 2.52 -0.87
N PHE A 142 -18.25 2.14 0.21
CA PHE A 142 -19.69 1.87 0.21
C PHE A 142 -20.32 2.76 1.27
N GLN A 143 -21.35 3.47 0.88
CA GLN A 143 -22.03 4.40 1.80
C GLN A 143 -23.51 4.15 1.80
N THR A 144 -24.08 4.17 3.00
CA THR A 144 -25.52 4.20 3.20
C THR A 144 -25.84 5.51 3.93
N GLU A 145 -27.09 5.71 4.27
CA GLU A 145 -27.49 6.93 4.99
C GLU A 145 -26.89 6.97 6.39
N THR A 146 -26.56 5.84 6.97
CA THR A 146 -26.16 5.74 8.35
C THR A 146 -24.71 5.36 8.58
N GLU A 147 -24.03 4.79 7.57
CA GLU A 147 -22.64 4.39 7.75
C GLU A 147 -21.88 4.43 6.46
N SER A 148 -20.56 4.48 6.62
CA SER A 148 -19.63 4.37 5.50
C SER A 148 -18.65 3.23 5.78
N ALA A 149 -18.25 2.53 4.74
CA ALA A 149 -17.33 1.42 4.88
C ALA A 149 -16.43 1.35 3.64
N TYR A 150 -15.17 0.97 3.87
CA TYR A 150 -14.30 0.54 2.78
C TYR A 150 -14.14 -0.96 2.85
N ILE A 151 -14.20 -1.61 1.69
CA ILE A 151 -14.00 -3.04 1.57
C ILE A 151 -12.79 -3.28 0.71
N PHE A 152 -11.90 -4.15 1.19
CA PHE A 152 -10.63 -4.47 0.57
C PHE A 152 -10.61 -5.97 0.26
N ASP A 153 -10.42 -6.32 -1.01
CA ASP A 153 -10.33 -7.72 -1.41
C ASP A 153 -8.90 -8.18 -1.20
N VAL A 154 -8.72 -9.13 -0.29
CA VAL A 154 -7.39 -9.62 0.06
C VAL A 154 -6.67 -10.24 -1.14
N ASN A 155 -7.44 -10.78 -2.09
CA ASN A 155 -6.86 -11.36 -3.29
C ASN A 155 -6.21 -10.32 -4.20
N ASP A 156 -6.52 -9.05 -4.01
CA ASP A 156 -5.93 -7.97 -4.77
C ASP A 156 -4.73 -7.33 -4.05
N ALA A 157 -4.25 -7.95 -2.98
CA ALA A 157 -3.14 -7.40 -2.22
C ALA A 157 -1.86 -7.39 -3.03
N GLU A 158 -1.12 -6.29 -2.90
CA GLU A 158 0.21 -6.14 -3.48
C GLU A 158 1.24 -6.28 -2.37
N ALA A 159 2.24 -7.10 -2.61
CA ALA A 159 3.29 -7.35 -1.64
C ALA A 159 4.51 -6.49 -1.96
N PHE A 160 5.13 -5.96 -0.92
CA PHE A 160 6.32 -5.12 -1.04
C PHE A 160 7.38 -5.61 -0.05
N ILE A 161 8.63 -5.48 -0.46
CA ILE A 161 9.76 -5.72 0.42
C ILE A 161 9.81 -4.58 1.42
N LYS A 162 10.04 -4.91 2.67
CA LYS A 162 10.24 -3.88 3.69
C LYS A 162 11.50 -3.10 3.35
N SER A 163 11.38 -1.79 3.35
CA SER A 163 12.50 -0.94 2.98
C SER A 163 13.47 -0.78 4.14
N TYR A 164 14.73 -0.93 3.84
CA TYR A 164 15.79 -0.64 4.81
C TYR A 164 16.26 0.80 4.73
N LEU A 165 15.72 1.54 3.79
CA LEU A 165 16.14 2.91 3.55
C LEU A 165 15.33 3.92 4.34
N LEU A 166 14.29 3.46 4.97
CA LEU A 166 13.39 4.35 5.71
C LEU A 166 13.65 4.33 7.19
#